data_eb79ec38198e1dce56bc5d2dac7cd068
#
_entry.id   eb79ec38198e1dce56bc5d2dac7cd068
#
_cell.length_a   1.000
_cell.length_b   1.000
_cell.length_c   1.000
_cell.angle_alpha   90.00
_cell.angle_beta   90.00
_cell.angle_gamma   90.00
#
_symmetry.space_group_name_H-M   'P 1'
#
loop_
_entity.id
_entity.type
_entity.pdbx_description
1 polymer ?
#
loop_
_entity_poly.entity_id
_entity_poly.type
_entity_poly.pdbx_seq_one_letter_code
_entity_poly.pdbx_strand_id
1 'polypeptide(L)'
;MALASYVWLLIFGIGLIIALIGILVKIFIGNLIEIGAMRFYEENSSRKTSLGVILSGFRQGSYGKNVLTLFLRDLYRVLWTFLLIIPGIVKNYEYSMISYILAENPEISRRRAFEISREMMRGEKWNAFVLDLSFIGWNFLSVITFGIVGLLYSRPYLKSTWVELYKVNREKVLGNGSASIEELPGVDVDVVE
;
A
#
# COMPACT_ATOMS: atom_id res chain seq x y z
N MET A 1 27.21 -38.92 3.72
CA MET A 1 26.58 -38.11 2.67
C MET A 1 25.04 -38.05 2.80
N ALA A 2 24.33 -39.18 2.93
CA ALA A 2 22.86 -39.19 3.03
C ALA A 2 22.28 -38.35 4.18
N LEU A 3 22.90 -38.39 5.37
CA LEU A 3 22.40 -37.63 6.53
C LEU A 3 22.44 -36.10 6.30
N ALA A 4 23.47 -35.60 5.65
CA ALA A 4 23.60 -34.18 5.31
C ALA A 4 22.52 -33.72 4.32
N SER A 5 22.21 -34.57 3.32
CA SER A 5 21.14 -34.27 2.34
C SER A 5 19.75 -34.23 3.00
N TYR A 6 19.44 -35.09 3.95
CA TYR A 6 18.19 -35.04 4.72
C TYR A 6 18.08 -33.76 5.57
N VAL A 7 19.17 -33.34 6.21
CA VAL A 7 19.18 -32.08 6.99
C VAL A 7 18.90 -30.88 6.10
N TRP A 8 19.51 -30.80 4.92
CA TRP A 8 19.25 -29.72 3.96
C TRP A 8 17.80 -29.73 3.45
N LEU A 9 17.22 -30.90 3.18
CA LEU A 9 15.81 -31.03 2.78
C LEU A 9 14.87 -30.57 3.90
N LEU A 10 15.15 -30.91 5.15
CA LEU A 10 14.38 -30.42 6.31
C LEU A 10 14.46 -28.90 6.47
N ILE A 11 15.67 -28.34 6.40
CA ILE A 11 15.88 -26.88 6.50
C ILE A 11 15.12 -26.16 5.38
N PHE A 12 15.21 -26.67 4.15
CA PHE A 12 14.49 -26.13 2.99
C PHE A 12 12.97 -26.23 3.17
N GLY A 13 12.48 -27.38 3.65
CA GLY A 13 11.05 -27.59 3.92
C GLY A 13 10.51 -26.66 4.99
N ILE A 14 11.24 -26.48 6.11
CA ILE A 14 10.88 -25.54 7.18
C ILE A 14 10.90 -24.11 6.62
N GLY A 15 11.93 -23.73 5.84
CA GLY A 15 12.01 -22.41 5.22
C GLY A 15 10.82 -22.11 4.30
N LEU A 16 10.39 -23.10 3.52
CA LEU A 16 9.22 -22.99 2.65
C LEU A 16 7.92 -22.78 3.46
N ILE A 17 7.74 -23.53 4.55
CA ILE A 17 6.58 -23.40 5.42
C ILE A 17 6.54 -21.99 6.06
N ILE A 18 7.67 -21.52 6.57
CA ILE A 18 7.77 -20.17 7.15
C ILE A 18 7.45 -19.11 6.10
N ALA A 19 7.96 -19.25 4.88
CA ALA A 19 7.66 -18.33 3.78
C ALA A 19 6.17 -18.31 3.43
N LEU A 20 5.52 -19.49 3.35
CA LEU A 20 4.08 -19.59 3.10
C LEU A 20 3.25 -18.94 4.21
N ILE A 21 3.59 -19.18 5.47
CA ILE A 21 2.95 -18.52 6.62
C ILE A 21 3.12 -17.00 6.53
N GLY A 22 4.32 -16.51 6.21
CA GLY A 22 4.59 -15.09 6.03
C GLY A 22 3.74 -14.46 4.92
N ILE A 23 3.57 -15.14 3.79
CA ILE A 23 2.71 -14.69 2.69
C ILE A 23 1.25 -14.63 3.14
N LEU A 24 0.75 -15.65 3.83
CA LEU A 24 -0.63 -15.66 4.33
C LEU A 24 -0.87 -14.52 5.35
N VAL A 25 0.05 -14.32 6.29
CA VAL A 25 -0.01 -13.22 7.25
C VAL A 25 -0.02 -11.87 6.51
N LYS A 26 0.82 -11.69 5.49
CA LYS A 26 0.82 -10.47 4.69
C LYS A 26 -0.52 -10.25 4.00
N ILE A 27 -1.09 -11.27 3.36
CA ILE A 27 -2.37 -11.17 2.62
C ILE A 27 -3.53 -10.83 3.56
N PHE A 28 -3.69 -11.56 4.67
CA PHE A 28 -4.87 -11.47 5.51
C PHE A 28 -4.76 -10.41 6.62
N ILE A 29 -3.56 -10.04 7.03
CA ILE A 29 -3.34 -9.08 8.12
C ILE A 29 -2.59 -7.85 7.62
N GLY A 30 -1.44 -8.03 6.97
CA GLY A 30 -0.58 -6.93 6.55
C GLY A 30 -1.26 -5.95 5.60
N ASN A 31 -2.06 -6.45 4.66
CA ASN A 31 -2.79 -5.63 3.72
C ASN A 31 -3.87 -4.76 4.39
N LEU A 32 -4.53 -5.27 5.43
CA LEU A 32 -5.52 -4.50 6.18
C LEU A 32 -4.90 -3.46 7.10
N ILE A 33 -3.74 -3.79 7.69
CA ILE A 33 -2.93 -2.80 8.42
C ILE A 33 -2.46 -1.70 7.44
N GLU A 34 -2.13 -2.03 6.20
CA GLU A 34 -1.77 -1.05 5.18
C GLU A 34 -2.92 -0.04 4.94
N ILE A 35 -4.16 -0.51 4.76
CA ILE A 35 -5.34 0.36 4.62
C ILE A 35 -5.49 1.27 5.85
N GLY A 36 -5.44 0.71 7.05
CA GLY A 36 -5.56 1.47 8.29
C GLY A 36 -4.42 2.46 8.48
N ALA A 37 -3.20 2.12 8.06
CA ALA A 37 -2.07 3.03 8.08
C ALA A 37 -2.26 4.19 7.09
N MET A 38 -2.77 3.94 5.88
CA MET A 38 -3.06 5.02 4.93
C MET A 38 -4.11 5.97 5.51
N ARG A 39 -5.18 5.43 6.07
CA ARG A 39 -6.21 6.22 6.77
C ARG A 39 -5.62 7.04 7.92
N PHE A 40 -4.77 6.43 8.76
CA PHE A 40 -4.09 7.14 9.84
C PHE A 40 -3.26 8.34 9.32
N TYR A 41 -2.45 8.14 8.28
CA TYR A 41 -1.65 9.22 7.71
C TYR A 41 -2.52 10.31 7.07
N GLU A 42 -3.60 9.93 6.41
CA GLU A 42 -4.53 10.86 5.78
C GLU A 42 -5.27 11.72 6.83
N GLU A 43 -5.84 11.11 7.85
CA GLU A 43 -6.46 11.82 8.97
C GLU A 43 -5.47 12.71 9.70
N ASN A 44 -4.27 12.18 10.01
CA ASN A 44 -3.24 12.91 10.76
C ASN A 44 -2.64 14.10 9.99
N SER A 45 -2.79 14.15 8.66
CA SER A 45 -2.39 15.29 7.84
C SER A 45 -3.32 16.51 8.02
N SER A 46 -4.56 16.29 8.46
CA SER A 46 -5.57 17.33 8.66
C SER A 46 -5.85 17.60 10.14
N ARG A 47 -5.69 16.58 11.00
CA ARG A 47 -5.92 16.65 12.45
C ARG A 47 -5.11 15.59 13.19
N LYS A 48 -4.90 15.75 14.49
CA LYS A 48 -4.32 14.70 15.34
C LYS A 48 -5.32 13.55 15.45
N THR A 49 -4.92 12.36 15.06
CA THR A 49 -5.73 11.15 15.14
C THR A 49 -5.13 10.09 16.06
N SER A 50 -5.95 9.13 16.47
CA SER A 50 -5.56 8.03 17.37
C SER A 50 -4.87 6.91 16.58
N LEU A 51 -3.88 6.24 17.18
CA LEU A 51 -3.26 5.04 16.61
C LEU A 51 -4.27 3.89 16.39
N GLY A 52 -5.40 3.90 17.11
CA GLY A 52 -6.46 2.91 16.93
C GLY A 52 -7.07 2.89 15.52
N VAL A 53 -6.94 3.98 14.76
CA VAL A 53 -7.38 4.07 13.36
C VAL A 53 -6.62 3.07 12.46
N ILE A 54 -5.41 2.66 12.82
CA ILE A 54 -4.66 1.62 12.07
C ILE A 54 -5.43 0.29 12.01
N LEU A 55 -6.27 0.02 13.00
CA LEU A 55 -7.10 -1.18 13.02
C LEU A 55 -8.45 -1.01 12.28
N SER A 56 -8.72 0.15 11.71
CA SER A 56 -9.98 0.42 10.99
C SER A 56 -10.20 -0.54 9.82
N GLY A 57 -9.16 -0.98 9.13
CA GLY A 57 -9.25 -1.97 8.06
C GLY A 57 -9.92 -3.30 8.46
N PHE A 58 -9.88 -3.65 9.76
CA PHE A 58 -10.51 -4.85 10.30
C PHE A 58 -11.97 -4.64 10.74
N ARG A 59 -12.37 -3.40 11.04
CA ARG A 59 -13.72 -3.06 11.54
C ARG A 59 -14.73 -2.82 10.44
N GLN A 60 -14.26 -2.54 9.24
CA GLN A 60 -15.11 -2.27 8.08
C GLN A 60 -15.68 -3.58 7.54
N GLY A 61 -17.00 -3.65 7.32
CA GLY A 61 -17.71 -4.84 6.87
C GLY A 61 -17.23 -5.45 5.53
N SER A 62 -16.27 -4.81 4.87
CA SER A 62 -15.69 -5.17 3.57
C SER A 62 -14.40 -5.98 3.65
N TYR A 63 -14.12 -6.64 4.78
CA TYR A 63 -12.87 -7.38 5.00
C TYR A 63 -12.45 -8.23 3.78
N GLY A 64 -13.28 -9.17 3.36
CA GLY A 64 -12.95 -10.08 2.25
C GLY A 64 -12.73 -9.38 0.91
N LYS A 65 -13.50 -8.33 0.64
CA LYS A 65 -13.40 -7.51 -0.57
C LYS A 65 -12.06 -6.75 -0.60
N ASN A 66 -11.69 -6.15 0.51
CA ASN A 66 -10.43 -5.41 0.64
C ASN A 66 -9.22 -6.33 0.55
N VAL A 67 -9.23 -7.47 1.25
CA VAL A 67 -8.19 -8.50 1.15
C VAL A 67 -8.01 -8.94 -0.30
N LEU A 68 -9.10 -9.27 -1.00
CA LEU A 68 -9.04 -9.72 -2.39
C LEU A 68 -8.55 -8.62 -3.34
N THR A 69 -8.95 -7.37 -3.13
CA THR A 69 -8.50 -6.24 -3.96
C THR A 69 -7.01 -6.03 -3.83
N LEU A 70 -6.47 -6.01 -2.61
CA LEU A 70 -5.04 -5.81 -2.35
C LEU A 70 -4.22 -7.04 -2.76
N PHE A 71 -4.73 -8.24 -2.57
CA PHE A 71 -4.11 -9.47 -3.09
C PHE A 71 -3.95 -9.41 -4.62
N LEU A 72 -5.00 -9.05 -5.36
CA LEU A 72 -4.93 -8.93 -6.82
C LEU A 72 -4.02 -7.79 -7.26
N ARG A 73 -4.00 -6.67 -6.55
CA ARG A 73 -3.03 -5.61 -6.79
C ARG A 73 -1.59 -6.14 -6.71
N ASP A 74 -1.27 -6.83 -5.62
CA ASP A 74 0.08 -7.36 -5.41
C ASP A 74 0.41 -8.46 -6.43
N LEU A 75 -0.54 -9.33 -6.74
CA LEU A 75 -0.40 -10.35 -7.77
C LEU A 75 -0.11 -9.74 -9.14
N TYR A 76 -0.88 -8.73 -9.56
CA TYR A 76 -0.64 -8.05 -10.83
C TYR A 76 0.71 -7.35 -10.88
N ARG A 77 1.15 -6.70 -9.79
CA ARG A 77 2.49 -6.12 -9.71
C ARG A 77 3.59 -7.16 -9.91
N VAL A 78 3.47 -8.29 -9.23
CA VAL A 78 4.42 -9.42 -9.36
C VAL A 78 4.43 -9.97 -10.78
N LEU A 79 3.27 -10.26 -11.36
CA LEU A 79 3.16 -10.79 -12.73
C LEU A 79 3.79 -9.84 -13.77
N TRP A 80 3.51 -8.54 -13.67
CA TRP A 80 4.11 -7.56 -14.57
C TRP A 80 5.62 -7.43 -14.38
N THR A 81 6.12 -7.56 -13.16
CA THR A 81 7.55 -7.53 -12.86
C THR A 81 8.26 -8.75 -13.44
N PHE A 82 7.63 -9.95 -13.37
CA PHE A 82 8.15 -11.16 -14.01
C PHE A 82 8.14 -11.08 -15.53
N LEU A 83 7.13 -10.44 -16.11
CA LEU A 83 7.03 -10.32 -17.56
C LEU A 83 8.12 -9.40 -18.13
N LEU A 84 8.26 -8.21 -17.57
CA LEU A 84 9.29 -7.23 -17.93
C LEU A 84 9.48 -6.25 -16.76
N ILE A 85 10.73 -5.98 -16.38
CA ILE A 85 11.06 -5.11 -15.22
C ILE A 85 10.47 -3.70 -15.40
N ILE A 86 10.65 -3.07 -16.56
CA ILE A 86 10.18 -1.70 -16.82
C ILE A 86 8.66 -1.59 -16.74
N PRO A 87 7.84 -2.40 -17.46
CA PRO A 87 6.40 -2.42 -17.27
C PRO A 87 5.97 -2.74 -15.83
N GLY A 88 6.71 -3.60 -15.12
CA GLY A 88 6.46 -3.88 -13.70
C GLY A 88 6.56 -2.64 -12.84
N ILE A 89 7.60 -1.83 -13.01
CA ILE A 89 7.77 -0.54 -12.31
C ILE A 89 6.62 0.41 -12.62
N VAL A 90 6.27 0.57 -13.91
CA VAL A 90 5.16 1.43 -14.34
C VAL A 90 3.83 1.00 -13.69
N LYS A 91 3.54 -0.30 -13.66
CA LYS A 91 2.34 -0.85 -13.03
C LYS A 91 2.35 -0.75 -11.51
N ASN A 92 3.53 -0.79 -10.88
CA ASN A 92 3.65 -0.55 -9.45
C ASN A 92 3.17 0.86 -9.07
N TYR A 93 3.59 1.88 -9.82
CA TYR A 93 3.10 3.25 -9.62
C TYR A 93 1.61 3.40 -9.99
N GLU A 94 1.16 2.75 -11.07
CA GLU A 94 -0.23 2.79 -11.50
C GLU A 94 -1.21 2.28 -10.42
N TYR A 95 -0.79 1.31 -9.61
CA TYR A 95 -1.60 0.71 -8.56
C TYR A 95 -1.27 1.24 -7.14
N SER A 96 -0.44 2.28 -7.03
CA SER A 96 0.01 2.81 -5.74
C SER A 96 -1.11 3.44 -4.92
N MET A 97 -2.13 4.02 -5.58
CA MET A 97 -3.22 4.74 -4.91
C MET A 97 -4.34 3.84 -4.40
N ILE A 98 -4.35 2.53 -4.75
CA ILE A 98 -5.43 1.61 -4.37
C ILE A 98 -5.63 1.54 -2.85
N SER A 99 -4.54 1.49 -2.06
CA SER A 99 -4.64 1.41 -0.60
C SER A 99 -5.25 2.67 0.03
N TYR A 100 -4.99 3.84 -0.57
CA TYR A 100 -5.57 5.12 -0.14
C TYR A 100 -7.06 5.17 -0.50
N ILE A 101 -7.44 4.79 -1.70
CA ILE A 101 -8.84 4.71 -2.15
C ILE A 101 -9.65 3.77 -1.24
N LEU A 102 -9.09 2.62 -0.87
CA LEU A 102 -9.73 1.68 0.05
C LEU A 102 -9.77 2.18 1.51
N ALA A 103 -8.82 3.04 1.89
CA ALA A 103 -8.82 3.69 3.20
C ALA A 103 -9.94 4.73 3.32
N GLU A 104 -10.22 5.43 2.23
CA GLU A 104 -11.28 6.44 2.11
C GLU A 104 -12.66 5.78 1.92
N ASN A 105 -12.76 4.82 0.99
CA ASN A 105 -14.00 4.11 0.70
C ASN A 105 -13.78 2.57 0.62
N PRO A 106 -13.97 1.85 1.73
CA PRO A 106 -13.82 0.39 1.75
C PRO A 106 -14.87 -0.36 0.93
N GLU A 107 -16.01 0.28 0.65
CA GLU A 107 -17.12 -0.32 -0.09
C GLU A 107 -17.01 -0.14 -1.61
N ILE A 108 -16.00 0.60 -2.09
CA ILE A 108 -15.78 0.79 -3.51
C ILE A 108 -15.58 -0.55 -4.23
N SER A 109 -16.13 -0.69 -5.44
CA SER A 109 -15.93 -1.91 -6.21
C SER A 109 -14.45 -2.07 -6.59
N ARG A 110 -13.94 -3.30 -6.55
CA ARG A 110 -12.54 -3.60 -6.89
C ARG A 110 -12.16 -3.02 -8.26
N ARG A 111 -12.98 -3.27 -9.29
CA ARG A 111 -12.74 -2.75 -10.65
C ARG A 111 -12.58 -1.23 -10.62
N ARG A 112 -13.46 -0.55 -9.88
CA ARG A 112 -13.46 0.90 -9.80
C ARG A 112 -12.24 1.45 -9.07
N ALA A 113 -11.79 0.79 -7.99
CA ALA A 113 -10.56 1.15 -7.29
C ALA A 113 -9.32 1.10 -8.21
N PHE A 114 -9.22 0.07 -9.06
CA PHE A 114 -8.15 -0.03 -10.06
C PHE A 114 -8.25 1.05 -11.15
N GLU A 115 -9.45 1.36 -11.63
CA GLU A 115 -9.69 2.40 -12.63
C GLU A 115 -9.30 3.77 -12.10
N ILE A 116 -9.77 4.15 -10.91
CA ILE A 116 -9.48 5.44 -10.28
C ILE A 116 -7.98 5.56 -9.98
N SER A 117 -7.33 4.54 -9.42
CA SER A 117 -5.89 4.55 -9.16
C SER A 117 -5.10 4.80 -10.45
N ARG A 118 -5.51 4.18 -11.56
CA ARG A 118 -4.90 4.37 -12.88
C ARG A 118 -5.06 5.81 -13.39
N GLU A 119 -6.25 6.39 -13.24
CA GLU A 119 -6.52 7.77 -13.63
C GLU A 119 -5.76 8.77 -12.76
N MET A 120 -5.73 8.59 -11.44
CA MET A 120 -4.93 9.40 -10.52
C MET A 120 -3.46 9.46 -10.95
N MET A 121 -2.90 8.30 -11.31
CA MET A 121 -1.47 8.18 -11.68
C MET A 121 -1.18 8.46 -13.15
N ARG A 122 -2.19 8.86 -13.94
CA ARG A 122 -2.00 9.25 -15.34
C ARG A 122 -1.25 10.58 -15.42
N GLY A 123 -0.04 10.53 -15.99
CA GLY A 123 0.91 11.66 -16.05
C GLY A 123 1.76 11.85 -14.80
N GLU A 124 1.40 11.23 -13.66
CA GLU A 124 2.11 11.43 -12.38
C GLU A 124 3.14 10.35 -12.05
N LYS A 125 3.24 9.27 -12.84
CA LYS A 125 4.13 8.14 -12.56
C LYS A 125 5.60 8.55 -12.48
N TRP A 126 6.02 9.49 -13.34
CA TRP A 126 7.38 10.01 -13.32
C TRP A 126 7.65 10.86 -12.07
N ASN A 127 6.72 11.74 -11.71
CA ASN A 127 6.81 12.56 -10.51
C ASN A 127 6.88 11.69 -9.25
N ALA A 128 6.06 10.64 -9.16
CA ALA A 128 6.10 9.67 -8.09
C ALA A 128 7.44 8.87 -8.05
N PHE A 129 7.99 8.52 -9.20
CA PHE A 129 9.32 7.89 -9.28
C PHE A 129 10.42 8.83 -8.77
N VAL A 130 10.40 10.10 -9.18
CA VAL A 130 11.37 11.12 -8.72
C VAL A 130 11.20 11.36 -7.22
N LEU A 131 9.97 11.35 -6.71
CA LEU A 131 9.70 11.42 -5.28
C LEU A 131 10.39 10.28 -4.54
N ASP A 132 10.18 9.02 -4.93
CA ASP A 132 10.82 7.86 -4.31
C ASP A 132 12.36 7.95 -4.43
N LEU A 133 12.86 8.40 -5.57
CA LEU A 133 14.29 8.59 -5.80
C LEU A 133 14.91 9.62 -4.85
N SER A 134 14.18 10.67 -4.49
CA SER A 134 14.63 11.67 -3.53
C SER A 134 14.88 11.11 -2.13
N PHE A 135 14.24 9.98 -1.80
CA PHE A 135 14.44 9.26 -0.54
C PHE A 135 15.57 8.22 -0.57
N ILE A 136 16.28 8.03 -1.70
CA ILE A 136 17.31 7.00 -1.81
C ILE A 136 18.46 7.23 -0.81
N GLY A 137 18.82 8.50 -0.57
CA GLY A 137 19.83 8.85 0.44
C GLY A 137 19.40 8.49 1.87
N TRP A 138 18.14 8.70 2.19
CA TRP A 138 17.56 8.30 3.46
C TRP A 138 17.50 6.78 3.64
N ASN A 139 17.22 6.04 2.55
CA ASN A 139 17.26 4.59 2.56
C ASN A 139 18.68 4.07 2.80
N PHE A 140 19.69 4.69 2.19
CA PHE A 140 21.08 4.35 2.44
C PHE A 140 21.50 4.63 3.90
N LEU A 141 21.12 5.79 4.44
CA LEU A 141 21.35 6.12 5.86
C LEU A 141 20.62 5.13 6.79
N SER A 142 19.43 4.69 6.41
CA SER A 142 18.69 3.66 7.14
C SER A 142 19.44 2.33 7.22
N VAL A 143 20.10 1.91 6.14
CA VAL A 143 20.93 0.69 6.14
C VAL A 143 22.09 0.83 7.10
N ILE A 144 22.82 1.97 7.08
CA ILE A 144 23.96 2.24 7.97
C ILE A 144 23.53 2.24 9.45
N THR A 145 22.33 2.75 9.74
CA THR A 145 21.78 2.84 11.11
C THR A 145 20.96 1.61 11.53
N PHE A 146 21.16 0.46 10.88
CA PHE A 146 20.41 -0.77 11.16
C PHE A 146 18.87 -0.59 11.14
N GLY A 147 18.38 0.31 10.29
CA GLY A 147 16.95 0.58 10.11
C GLY A 147 16.36 1.65 11.04
N ILE A 148 17.10 2.16 12.02
CA ILE A 148 16.60 3.12 13.03
C ILE A 148 16.07 4.39 12.33
N VAL A 149 16.87 5.02 11.46
CA VAL A 149 16.46 6.22 10.70
C VAL A 149 15.29 5.90 9.78
N GLY A 150 15.27 4.71 9.18
CA GLY A 150 14.16 4.24 8.35
C GLY A 150 12.86 4.18 9.11
N LEU A 151 12.87 3.57 10.29
CA LEU A 151 11.68 3.34 11.10
C LEU A 151 11.13 4.62 11.73
N LEU A 152 12.01 5.45 12.29
CA LEU A 152 11.59 6.60 13.08
C LEU A 152 11.38 7.87 12.26
N TYR A 153 12.05 8.00 11.11
CA TYR A 153 12.06 9.24 10.36
C TYR A 153 11.68 9.07 8.87
N SER A 154 12.47 8.36 8.08
CA SER A 154 12.31 8.41 6.63
C SER A 154 11.02 7.74 6.12
N ARG A 155 10.60 6.61 6.71
CA ARG A 155 9.36 5.92 6.30
C ARG A 155 8.10 6.72 6.66
N PRO A 156 7.92 7.25 7.90
CA PRO A 156 6.78 8.11 8.20
C PRO A 156 6.73 9.34 7.31
N TYR A 157 7.88 10.01 7.09
CA TYR A 157 7.95 11.20 6.24
C TYR A 157 7.59 10.90 4.79
N LEU A 158 8.15 9.83 4.20
CA LEU A 158 7.77 9.37 2.86
C LEU A 158 6.27 9.09 2.75
N LYS A 159 5.69 8.40 3.73
CA LYS A 159 4.26 8.09 3.73
C LYS A 159 3.37 9.33 3.81
N SER A 160 3.74 10.31 4.63
CA SER A 160 3.03 11.60 4.68
C SER A 160 3.12 12.34 3.33
N THR A 161 4.28 12.32 2.66
CA THR A 161 4.42 12.92 1.33
C THR A 161 3.55 12.22 0.28
N TRP A 162 3.44 10.89 0.34
CA TRP A 162 2.53 10.13 -0.53
C TRP A 162 1.06 10.46 -0.27
N VAL A 163 0.66 10.76 0.97
CA VAL A 163 -0.70 11.24 1.29
C VAL A 163 -0.98 12.58 0.61
N GLU A 164 -0.03 13.51 0.63
CA GLU A 164 -0.21 14.79 -0.07
C GLU A 164 -0.33 14.59 -1.59
N LEU A 165 0.48 13.69 -2.17
CA LEU A 165 0.34 13.32 -3.58
C LEU A 165 -1.03 12.71 -3.87
N TYR A 166 -1.55 11.86 -2.97
CA TYR A 166 -2.90 11.28 -3.10
C TYR A 166 -3.97 12.38 -3.10
N LYS A 167 -3.91 13.34 -2.17
CA LYS A 167 -4.88 14.44 -2.08
C LYS A 167 -4.93 15.28 -3.36
N VAL A 168 -3.76 15.65 -3.88
CA VAL A 168 -3.68 16.40 -5.15
C VAL A 168 -4.29 15.61 -6.31
N ASN A 169 -3.97 14.33 -6.40
CA ASN A 169 -4.50 13.47 -7.46
C ASN A 169 -6.00 13.17 -7.28
N ARG A 170 -6.48 13.12 -6.02
CA ARG A 170 -7.91 13.01 -5.71
C ARG A 170 -8.69 14.23 -6.23
N GLU A 171 -8.23 15.44 -5.91
CA GLU A 171 -8.84 16.67 -6.41
C GLU A 171 -8.85 16.71 -7.96
N LYS A 172 -7.78 16.26 -8.59
CA LYS A 172 -7.66 16.16 -10.05
C LYS A 172 -8.74 15.24 -10.67
N VAL A 173 -8.95 14.03 -10.11
CA VAL A 173 -9.94 13.09 -10.65
C VAL A 173 -11.38 13.47 -10.32
N LEU A 174 -11.62 14.16 -9.21
CA LEU A 174 -12.91 14.76 -8.88
C LEU A 174 -13.21 15.94 -9.82
N GLY A 175 -12.24 16.84 -10.02
CA GLY A 175 -12.39 18.02 -10.85
C GLY A 175 -12.61 17.73 -12.34
N ASN A 176 -12.03 16.64 -12.85
CA ASN A 176 -12.21 16.23 -14.25
C ASN A 176 -13.37 15.23 -14.46
N GLY A 177 -14.11 14.88 -13.39
CA GLY A 177 -15.24 13.96 -13.46
C GLY A 177 -14.89 12.49 -13.65
N SER A 178 -13.61 12.11 -13.48
CA SER A 178 -13.18 10.69 -13.55
C SER A 178 -13.60 9.88 -12.34
N ALA A 179 -13.85 10.55 -11.21
CA ALA A 179 -14.43 9.99 -10.00
C ALA A 179 -15.49 10.93 -9.41
N SER A 180 -16.43 10.38 -8.65
CA SER A 180 -17.44 11.17 -7.92
C SER A 180 -17.05 11.32 -6.44
N ILE A 181 -17.65 12.32 -5.76
CA ILE A 181 -17.50 12.51 -4.31
C ILE A 181 -18.03 11.31 -3.53
N GLU A 182 -19.05 10.59 -4.05
CA GLU A 182 -19.58 9.38 -3.44
C GLU A 182 -18.57 8.21 -3.49
N GLU A 183 -17.73 8.17 -4.52
CA GLU A 183 -16.66 7.16 -4.66
C GLU A 183 -15.44 7.51 -3.82
N LEU A 184 -15.17 8.80 -3.66
CA LEU A 184 -14.08 9.36 -2.86
C LEU A 184 -14.64 10.41 -1.89
N PRO A 185 -15.33 9.98 -0.80
CA PRO A 185 -16.01 10.91 0.12
C PRO A 185 -15.05 11.76 0.97
N GLY A 186 -13.79 11.41 1.00
CA GLY A 186 -12.83 11.91 1.97
C GLY A 186 -12.81 11.03 3.21
N VAL A 187 -11.80 11.20 4.04
CA VAL A 187 -11.79 10.57 5.36
C VAL A 187 -12.61 11.45 6.27
N ASP A 188 -13.93 11.23 6.29
CA ASP A 188 -14.85 11.97 7.13
C ASP A 188 -14.60 11.74 8.62
N VAL A 189 -14.73 12.87 9.32
CA VAL A 189 -14.36 13.06 10.71
C VAL A 189 -15.41 12.46 11.66
N ASP A 190 -16.56 12.05 11.13
CA ASP A 190 -17.79 11.87 11.89
C ASP A 190 -18.23 10.40 12.12
N VAL A 191 -17.37 9.41 11.82
CA VAL A 191 -17.68 7.99 12.06
C VAL A 191 -16.78 7.41 13.15
N VAL A 192 -16.77 8.06 14.32
CA VAL A 192 -16.29 7.46 15.57
C VAL A 192 -17.28 7.86 16.67
N GLU A 193 -18.47 7.27 16.65
CA GLU A 193 -19.25 7.02 17.85
C GLU A 193 -19.04 5.57 18.32
#